data_7c1dd1705ee6bee95dd7df566bf50b43
#
_entry.id   7c1dd1705ee6bee95dd7df566bf50b43
#
_cell.length_a   1.000
_cell.length_b   1.000
_cell.length_c   1.000
_cell.angle_alpha   90.00
_cell.angle_beta   90.00
_cell.angle_gamma   90.00
#
_symmetry.space_group_name_H-M   'P 1'
#
loop_
_entity.id
_entity.type
_entity.pdbx_description
1 polymer ?
#
loop_
_entity_poly.entity_id
_entity_poly.type
_entity_poly.pdbx_seq_one_letter_code
_entity_poly.pdbx_strand_id
1 'polypeptide(L)'
;TVTCERRQVNRVYVSNKTMADGVEYIKVSAIGSQNDWSAFSEIWDSLPSKNTRAVILDLRGNGGGLIDAALKMANVMTPVKDAELAGVRYRDDMGGLEQTYSTGNALPLNKIVVLVDGGTASAAELLAGSLQDTGSATLIGSKTYGKGQGQFHIDLVNGDKLVITTLELELPKQGCWEGVGLTPDIQLENRKVTVNTKDLKPLDTSTTLRFGDSSDAVYAMTERLSLLGLLTEATGRYDGNVADAVASF
;
A
#
# COMPACT_ATOMS: atom_id res chain seq x y z
N THR A 1 34.65 14.27 -4.46
CA THR A 1 33.52 14.84 -5.21
C THR A 1 32.89 13.72 -6.01
N VAL A 2 31.61 13.48 -5.81
CA VAL A 2 30.84 12.50 -6.58
C VAL A 2 29.98 13.31 -7.56
N THR A 3 30.09 12.99 -8.85
CA THR A 3 29.23 13.60 -9.88
C THR A 3 28.02 12.70 -10.06
N CYS A 4 26.83 13.23 -9.78
CA CYS A 4 25.55 12.53 -9.98
C CYS A 4 24.81 13.15 -11.17
N GLU A 5 24.36 12.31 -12.08
CA GLU A 5 23.48 12.74 -13.17
C GLU A 5 22.02 12.63 -12.71
N ARG A 6 21.26 13.70 -12.84
CA ARG A 6 19.82 13.68 -12.60
C ARG A 6 19.10 13.11 -13.80
N ARG A 7 18.34 12.03 -13.60
CA ARG A 7 17.48 11.44 -14.62
C ARG A 7 16.05 11.43 -14.13
N GLN A 8 15.12 11.67 -15.04
CA GLN A 8 13.70 11.46 -14.75
C GLN A 8 13.46 9.94 -14.74
N VAL A 9 12.99 9.42 -13.61
CA VAL A 9 12.63 8.01 -13.45
C VAL A 9 11.11 7.94 -13.32
N ASN A 10 10.45 7.32 -14.27
CA ASN A 10 9.04 6.96 -14.15
C ASN A 10 8.94 5.75 -13.20
N ARG A 11 8.65 6.01 -11.95
CA ARG A 11 8.46 4.98 -10.93
C ARG A 11 6.97 4.66 -10.83
N VAL A 12 6.62 3.39 -10.97
CA VAL A 12 5.28 2.87 -10.72
C VAL A 12 5.30 2.17 -9.36
N TYR A 13 4.32 2.51 -8.53
CA TYR A 13 4.21 2.02 -7.16
C TYR A 13 3.19 0.90 -7.01
N VAL A 14 2.75 0.31 -8.12
CA VAL A 14 1.79 -0.78 -8.16
C VAL A 14 2.46 -2.03 -8.71
N SER A 15 2.27 -3.15 -8.06
CA SER A 15 2.74 -4.47 -8.49
C SER A 15 1.73 -5.54 -8.12
N ASN A 16 1.76 -6.67 -8.81
CA ASN A 16 0.86 -7.78 -8.52
C ASN A 16 1.57 -9.13 -8.60
N LYS A 17 0.96 -10.11 -7.94
CA LYS A 17 1.38 -11.51 -7.97
C LYS A 17 0.15 -12.41 -7.89
N THR A 18 0.03 -13.33 -8.83
CA THR A 18 -0.98 -14.38 -8.76
C THR A 18 -0.56 -15.41 -7.72
N MET A 19 -1.43 -15.67 -6.76
CA MET A 19 -1.28 -16.69 -5.72
C MET A 19 -2.06 -17.94 -6.09
N ALA A 20 -2.00 -18.96 -5.23
CA ALA A 20 -2.80 -20.16 -5.40
C ALA A 20 -4.32 -19.87 -5.32
N ASP A 21 -5.14 -20.79 -5.82
CA ASP A 21 -6.60 -20.82 -5.66
C ASP A 21 -7.37 -19.60 -6.22
N GLY A 22 -6.82 -18.94 -7.24
CA GLY A 22 -7.46 -17.79 -7.88
C GLY A 22 -7.45 -16.53 -7.01
N VAL A 23 -6.45 -16.37 -6.18
CA VAL A 23 -6.22 -15.16 -5.40
C VAL A 23 -5.17 -14.29 -6.09
N GLU A 24 -5.46 -13.02 -6.28
CA GLU A 24 -4.47 -12.06 -6.76
C GLU A 24 -4.05 -11.14 -5.60
N TYR A 25 -2.75 -11.02 -5.41
CA TYR A 25 -2.16 -10.06 -4.49
C TYR A 25 -1.71 -8.84 -5.28
N ILE A 26 -2.20 -7.66 -4.89
CA ILE A 26 -1.86 -6.37 -5.50
C ILE A 26 -1.27 -5.48 -4.41
N LYS A 27 -0.05 -5.03 -4.59
CA LYS A 27 0.59 -4.06 -3.70
C LYS A 27 0.57 -2.68 -4.32
N VAL A 28 0.05 -1.70 -3.58
CA VAL A 28 0.13 -0.28 -3.91
C VAL A 28 0.95 0.41 -2.83
N SER A 29 2.22 0.70 -3.15
CA SER A 29 3.17 1.27 -2.16
C SER A 29 3.05 2.79 -2.03
N ALA A 30 2.49 3.46 -3.03
CA ALA A 30 2.13 4.88 -3.01
C ALA A 30 1.09 5.16 -4.11
N ILE A 31 0.37 6.26 -3.99
CA ILE A 31 -0.57 6.75 -5.01
C ILE A 31 -0.01 8.08 -5.54
N GLY A 32 1.24 8.04 -6.06
CA GLY A 32 2.05 9.22 -6.35
C GLY A 32 1.70 9.93 -7.64
N SER A 33 1.05 9.24 -8.59
CA SER A 33 0.77 9.77 -9.94
C SER A 33 -0.42 9.09 -10.59
N GLN A 34 -0.90 9.65 -11.71
CA GLN A 34 -1.91 8.99 -12.55
C GLN A 34 -1.38 7.69 -13.18
N ASN A 35 -0.07 7.51 -13.30
CA ASN A 35 0.52 6.25 -13.78
C ASN A 35 0.24 5.09 -12.82
N ASP A 36 0.13 5.37 -11.50
CA ASP A 36 -0.20 4.34 -10.52
C ASP A 36 -1.65 3.88 -10.65
N TRP A 37 -2.57 4.82 -10.96
CA TRP A 37 -3.94 4.46 -11.34
C TRP A 37 -3.97 3.63 -12.62
N SER A 38 -3.24 4.04 -13.67
CA SER A 38 -3.21 3.32 -14.95
C SER A 38 -2.68 1.90 -14.77
N ALA A 39 -1.57 1.74 -14.03
CA ALA A 39 -1.02 0.42 -13.72
C ALA A 39 -1.97 -0.44 -12.89
N PHE A 40 -2.65 0.15 -11.91
CA PHE A 40 -3.68 -0.55 -11.13
C PHE A 40 -4.85 -1.00 -12.03
N SER A 41 -5.35 -0.11 -12.89
CA SER A 41 -6.46 -0.40 -13.81
C SER A 41 -6.13 -1.53 -14.77
N GLU A 42 -4.93 -1.52 -15.37
CA GLU A 42 -4.46 -2.60 -16.23
C GLU A 42 -4.44 -3.96 -15.52
N ILE A 43 -3.94 -4.00 -14.28
CA ILE A 43 -3.96 -5.20 -13.46
C ILE A 43 -5.41 -5.62 -13.17
N TRP A 44 -6.26 -4.68 -12.72
CA TRP A 44 -7.65 -4.93 -12.37
C TRP A 44 -8.45 -5.50 -13.56
N ASP A 45 -8.32 -4.89 -14.73
CA ASP A 45 -8.99 -5.31 -15.95
C ASP A 45 -8.52 -6.68 -16.45
N SER A 46 -7.33 -7.13 -16.05
CA SER A 46 -6.80 -8.46 -16.36
C SER A 46 -7.36 -9.58 -15.47
N LEU A 47 -7.95 -9.29 -14.31
CA LEU A 47 -8.38 -10.28 -13.32
C LEU A 47 -9.39 -11.30 -13.85
N PRO A 48 -10.41 -10.94 -14.66
CA PRO A 48 -11.37 -11.90 -15.20
C PRO A 48 -10.71 -12.97 -16.06
N SER A 49 -9.70 -12.62 -16.86
CA SER A 49 -8.98 -13.58 -17.72
C SER A 49 -8.14 -14.57 -16.91
N LYS A 50 -7.82 -14.24 -15.66
CA LYS A 50 -7.07 -15.10 -14.73
C LYS A 50 -7.96 -15.97 -13.86
N ASN A 51 -9.30 -15.95 -14.04
CA ASN A 51 -10.28 -16.58 -13.16
C ASN A 51 -10.10 -16.19 -11.69
N THR A 52 -9.75 -14.93 -11.43
CA THR A 52 -9.54 -14.41 -10.09
C THR A 52 -10.85 -14.42 -9.30
N ARG A 53 -10.83 -14.98 -8.10
CA ARG A 53 -11.99 -15.07 -7.21
C ARG A 53 -11.90 -14.11 -6.03
N ALA A 54 -10.68 -13.78 -5.62
CA ALA A 54 -10.44 -12.90 -4.49
C ALA A 54 -9.19 -12.04 -4.72
N VAL A 55 -9.17 -10.87 -4.09
CA VAL A 55 -8.04 -9.93 -4.15
C VAL A 55 -7.56 -9.61 -2.75
N ILE A 56 -6.25 -9.59 -2.57
CA ILE A 56 -5.57 -8.99 -1.43
C ILE A 56 -4.93 -7.70 -1.92
N LEU A 57 -5.45 -6.56 -1.46
CA LEU A 57 -4.87 -5.24 -1.70
C LEU A 57 -3.97 -4.87 -0.53
N ASP A 58 -2.66 -4.74 -0.75
CA ASP A 58 -1.71 -4.35 0.29
C ASP A 58 -1.38 -2.87 0.21
N LEU A 59 -1.86 -2.12 1.22
CA LEU A 59 -1.62 -0.69 1.42
C LEU A 59 -0.66 -0.43 2.60
N ARG A 60 -0.03 -1.44 3.16
CA ARG A 60 0.91 -1.27 4.27
C ARG A 60 2.09 -0.43 3.84
N GLY A 61 2.43 0.57 4.67
CA GLY A 61 3.48 1.55 4.40
C GLY A 61 3.15 2.56 3.30
N ASN A 62 1.92 2.59 2.77
CA ASN A 62 1.50 3.54 1.75
C ASN A 62 1.10 4.89 2.38
N GLY A 63 1.93 5.90 2.22
CA GLY A 63 1.69 7.25 2.74
C GLY A 63 0.62 8.06 2.00
N GLY A 64 -0.07 7.48 1.03
CA GLY A 64 -1.11 8.14 0.24
C GLY A 64 -0.62 8.77 -1.05
N GLY A 65 -1.18 9.93 -1.40
CA GLY A 65 -0.86 10.67 -2.62
C GLY A 65 -2.10 11.33 -3.24
N LEU A 66 -2.41 11.00 -4.49
CA LEU A 66 -3.51 11.62 -5.25
C LEU A 66 -4.87 11.09 -4.82
N ILE A 67 -5.73 11.98 -4.33
CA ILE A 67 -7.12 11.68 -3.90
C ILE A 67 -7.94 11.12 -5.07
N ASP A 68 -7.87 11.76 -6.24
CA ASP A 68 -8.60 11.31 -7.44
C ASP A 68 -8.25 9.88 -7.86
N ALA A 69 -6.96 9.51 -7.81
CA ALA A 69 -6.53 8.15 -8.13
C ALA A 69 -7.04 7.13 -7.09
N ALA A 70 -7.02 7.48 -5.81
CA ALA A 70 -7.56 6.64 -4.74
C ALA A 70 -9.07 6.40 -4.91
N LEU A 71 -9.84 7.45 -5.23
CA LEU A 71 -11.28 7.35 -5.48
C LEU A 71 -11.60 6.52 -6.72
N LYS A 72 -10.80 6.62 -7.79
CA LYS A 72 -10.94 5.76 -8.97
C LYS A 72 -10.69 4.28 -8.62
N MET A 73 -9.67 3.99 -7.81
CA MET A 73 -9.42 2.63 -7.33
C MET A 73 -10.59 2.12 -6.48
N ALA A 74 -11.08 2.93 -5.53
CA ALA A 74 -12.25 2.58 -4.72
C ALA A 74 -13.49 2.30 -5.58
N ASN A 75 -13.74 3.14 -6.59
CA ASN A 75 -14.89 3.01 -7.47
C ASN A 75 -14.93 1.68 -8.23
N VAL A 76 -13.82 1.26 -8.83
CA VAL A 76 -13.80 -0.01 -9.59
C VAL A 76 -13.85 -1.24 -8.69
N MET A 77 -13.61 -1.07 -7.38
CA MET A 77 -13.68 -2.15 -6.38
C MET A 77 -15.02 -2.20 -5.66
N THR A 78 -15.91 -1.19 -5.82
CA THR A 78 -17.19 -1.09 -5.11
C THR A 78 -18.35 -1.56 -6.00
N PRO A 79 -18.99 -2.71 -5.69
CA PRO A 79 -20.05 -3.29 -6.52
C PRO A 79 -21.43 -2.60 -6.34
N VAL A 80 -21.61 -1.85 -5.27
CA VAL A 80 -22.88 -1.20 -4.96
C VAL A 80 -22.97 0.13 -5.71
N LYS A 81 -23.92 0.23 -6.61
CA LYS A 81 -24.16 1.48 -7.36
C LYS A 81 -24.67 2.59 -6.44
N ASP A 82 -24.25 3.82 -6.71
CA ASP A 82 -24.62 5.03 -5.97
C ASP A 82 -24.28 4.97 -4.45
N ALA A 83 -23.36 4.06 -4.05
CA ALA A 83 -22.79 4.09 -2.71
C ALA A 83 -21.84 5.28 -2.60
N GLU A 84 -21.99 6.08 -1.55
CA GLU A 84 -21.05 7.16 -1.26
C GLU A 84 -19.70 6.57 -0.88
N LEU A 85 -18.65 6.98 -1.60
CA LEU A 85 -17.27 6.54 -1.37
C LEU A 85 -16.58 7.44 -0.37
N ALA A 86 -16.72 8.75 -0.57
CA ALA A 86 -16.07 9.75 0.28
C ALA A 86 -16.65 11.14 0.04
N GLY A 87 -16.45 12.02 1.02
CA GLY A 87 -16.59 13.46 0.91
C GLY A 87 -15.23 14.17 0.97
N VAL A 88 -15.08 15.21 0.19
CA VAL A 88 -13.99 16.17 0.28
C VAL A 88 -14.58 17.50 0.70
N ARG A 89 -14.30 17.92 1.93
CA ARG A 89 -14.80 19.18 2.47
C ARG A 89 -13.73 20.25 2.31
N TYR A 90 -14.01 21.21 1.45
CA TYR A 90 -13.24 22.45 1.34
C TYR A 90 -13.75 23.49 2.34
N ARG A 91 -12.99 24.53 2.55
CA ARG A 91 -13.51 25.74 3.24
C ARG A 91 -14.73 26.24 2.51
N ASP A 92 -15.71 26.81 3.23
CA ASP A 92 -16.98 27.25 2.67
C ASP A 92 -16.83 28.27 1.52
N ASP A 93 -15.78 29.11 1.59
CA ASP A 93 -15.44 30.08 0.53
C ASP A 93 -14.75 29.44 -0.69
N MET A 94 -14.43 28.14 -0.64
CA MET A 94 -13.73 27.38 -1.69
C MET A 94 -14.56 26.24 -2.31
N GLY A 95 -15.85 26.10 -1.97
CA GLY A 95 -16.72 25.11 -2.60
C GLY A 95 -17.53 24.20 -1.64
N GLY A 96 -17.21 24.19 -0.34
CA GLY A 96 -17.96 23.37 0.61
C GLY A 96 -17.66 21.88 0.50
N LEU A 97 -18.68 21.02 0.60
CA LEU A 97 -18.57 19.57 0.56
C LEU A 97 -18.83 19.01 -0.84
N GLU A 98 -17.87 18.29 -1.38
CA GLU A 98 -18.01 17.49 -2.61
C GLU A 98 -18.05 16.00 -2.24
N GLN A 99 -19.07 15.28 -2.70
CA GLN A 99 -19.24 13.86 -2.45
C GLN A 99 -18.99 13.04 -3.72
N THR A 100 -18.36 11.90 -3.57
CA THR A 100 -18.07 10.96 -4.65
C THR A 100 -18.84 9.66 -4.43
N TYR A 101 -19.53 9.21 -5.49
CA TYR A 101 -20.34 8.00 -5.48
C TYR A 101 -19.80 6.94 -6.44
N SER A 102 -20.03 5.68 -6.11
CA SER A 102 -19.62 4.56 -6.95
C SER A 102 -20.53 4.39 -8.16
N THR A 103 -19.95 3.88 -9.25
CA THR A 103 -20.71 3.50 -10.47
C THR A 103 -21.33 2.11 -10.37
N GLY A 104 -20.90 1.31 -9.41
CA GLY A 104 -21.35 -0.08 -9.21
C GLY A 104 -20.85 -1.07 -10.25
N ASN A 105 -19.80 -0.72 -10.99
CA ASN A 105 -19.23 -1.55 -12.08
C ASN A 105 -18.04 -2.42 -11.63
N ALA A 106 -18.03 -2.83 -10.37
CA ALA A 106 -16.95 -3.70 -9.86
C ALA A 106 -17.05 -5.12 -10.43
N LEU A 107 -15.89 -5.78 -10.49
CA LEU A 107 -15.82 -7.20 -10.88
C LEU A 107 -16.54 -8.08 -9.84
N PRO A 108 -17.16 -9.19 -10.28
CA PRO A 108 -17.87 -10.11 -9.38
C PRO A 108 -16.88 -10.99 -8.59
N LEU A 109 -16.09 -10.37 -7.72
CA LEU A 109 -15.14 -11.05 -6.85
C LEU A 109 -15.85 -11.58 -5.60
N ASN A 110 -15.43 -12.77 -5.14
CA ASN A 110 -15.99 -13.36 -3.92
C ASN A 110 -15.58 -12.58 -2.67
N LYS A 111 -14.37 -12.03 -2.66
CA LYS A 111 -13.83 -11.31 -1.52
C LYS A 111 -12.68 -10.39 -1.89
N ILE A 112 -12.67 -9.23 -1.24
CA ILE A 112 -11.56 -8.29 -1.23
C ILE A 112 -11.09 -8.12 0.22
N VAL A 113 -9.80 -8.25 0.44
CA VAL A 113 -9.13 -7.98 1.71
C VAL A 113 -8.15 -6.83 1.49
N VAL A 114 -8.15 -5.85 2.38
CA VAL A 114 -7.18 -4.75 2.37
C VAL A 114 -6.26 -4.87 3.58
N LEU A 115 -4.97 -4.95 3.33
CA LEU A 115 -3.95 -4.96 4.39
C LEU A 115 -3.52 -3.52 4.68
N VAL A 116 -3.58 -3.14 5.95
CA VAL A 116 -3.25 -1.78 6.43
C VAL A 116 -2.34 -1.82 7.66
N ASP A 117 -1.59 -0.75 7.87
CA ASP A 117 -0.75 -0.57 9.06
C ASP A 117 -0.62 0.91 9.45
N GLY A 118 0.19 1.21 10.47
CA GLY A 118 0.46 2.58 10.91
C GLY A 118 1.20 3.47 9.89
N GLY A 119 1.69 2.91 8.79
CA GLY A 119 2.25 3.65 7.65
C GLY A 119 1.24 3.93 6.54
N THR A 120 0.04 3.34 6.61
CA THR A 120 -1.07 3.63 5.69
C THR A 120 -1.66 4.99 6.06
N ALA A 121 -1.59 5.98 5.13
CA ALA A 121 -1.95 7.37 5.43
C ALA A 121 -2.68 8.08 4.28
N SER A 122 -3.48 9.12 4.60
CA SER A 122 -4.04 10.08 3.63
C SER A 122 -4.89 9.39 2.54
N ALA A 123 -4.61 9.59 1.25
CA ALA A 123 -5.34 8.98 0.14
C ALA A 123 -5.40 7.43 0.21
N ALA A 124 -4.42 6.78 0.85
CA ALA A 124 -4.48 5.34 1.09
C ALA A 124 -5.50 4.98 2.18
N GLU A 125 -5.66 5.83 3.20
CA GLU A 125 -6.75 5.68 4.19
C GLU A 125 -8.11 5.94 3.54
N LEU A 126 -8.20 6.94 2.66
CA LEU A 126 -9.42 7.21 1.91
C LEU A 126 -9.86 5.99 1.08
N LEU A 127 -8.94 5.37 0.35
CA LEU A 127 -9.19 4.14 -0.41
C LEU A 127 -9.65 3.00 0.50
N ALA A 128 -8.90 2.73 1.57
CA ALA A 128 -9.21 1.67 2.51
C ALA A 128 -10.56 1.89 3.21
N GLY A 129 -10.79 3.10 3.73
CA GLY A 129 -12.01 3.46 4.45
C GLY A 129 -13.24 3.47 3.55
N SER A 130 -13.13 3.95 2.30
CA SER A 130 -14.22 3.86 1.32
C SER A 130 -14.66 2.42 1.09
N LEU A 131 -13.71 1.50 0.94
CA LEU A 131 -14.00 0.08 0.75
C LEU A 131 -14.59 -0.57 2.01
N GLN A 132 -14.14 -0.15 3.20
CA GLN A 132 -14.69 -0.61 4.47
C GLN A 132 -16.12 -0.11 4.67
N ASP A 133 -16.36 1.19 4.51
CA ASP A 133 -17.66 1.83 4.74
C ASP A 133 -18.74 1.33 3.77
N THR A 134 -18.39 1.04 2.53
CA THR A 134 -19.29 0.45 1.54
C THR A 134 -19.50 -1.06 1.73
N GLY A 135 -18.71 -1.71 2.62
CA GLY A 135 -18.72 -3.15 2.81
C GLY A 135 -18.12 -3.93 1.64
N SER A 136 -17.37 -3.25 0.76
CA SER A 136 -16.73 -3.84 -0.42
C SER A 136 -15.51 -4.66 -0.07
N ALA A 137 -14.83 -4.34 1.04
CA ALA A 137 -13.66 -5.08 1.50
C ALA A 137 -13.64 -5.24 3.03
N THR A 138 -12.83 -6.20 3.49
CA THR A 138 -12.47 -6.39 4.90
C THR A 138 -11.07 -5.85 5.15
N LEU A 139 -10.91 -4.91 6.07
CA LEU A 139 -9.61 -4.39 6.47
C LEU A 139 -8.95 -5.29 7.50
N ILE A 140 -7.68 -5.64 7.28
CA ILE A 140 -6.89 -6.47 8.19
C ILE A 140 -5.55 -5.78 8.47
N GLY A 141 -5.16 -5.72 9.73
CA GLY A 141 -3.85 -5.19 10.13
C GLY A 141 -3.89 -4.39 11.41
N SER A 142 -3.07 -3.36 11.51
CA SER A 142 -3.05 -2.42 12.62
C SER A 142 -3.68 -1.08 12.25
N LYS A 143 -4.01 -0.28 13.27
CA LYS A 143 -4.61 1.04 13.11
C LYS A 143 -3.76 1.91 12.17
N THR A 144 -4.42 2.65 11.26
CA THR A 144 -3.75 3.49 10.28
C THR A 144 -3.23 4.80 10.87
N TYR A 145 -2.55 5.60 10.08
CA TYR A 145 -1.83 6.80 10.52
C TYR A 145 -2.76 7.88 11.08
N GLY A 146 -3.87 8.16 10.43
CA GLY A 146 -4.80 9.22 10.81
C GLY A 146 -4.51 10.56 10.15
N LYS A 147 -4.29 10.60 8.84
CA LYS A 147 -4.20 11.84 8.06
C LYS A 147 -5.46 12.04 7.22
N GLY A 148 -6.45 12.72 7.78
CA GLY A 148 -7.72 13.07 7.15
C GLY A 148 -7.73 14.46 6.48
N GLN A 149 -6.59 15.16 6.40
CA GLN A 149 -6.47 16.48 5.80
C GLN A 149 -5.64 16.45 4.52
N GLY A 150 -6.02 17.33 3.57
CA GLY A 150 -5.32 17.49 2.30
C GLY A 150 -4.79 18.89 2.08
N GLN A 151 -3.75 19.00 1.25
CA GLN A 151 -3.05 20.24 0.96
C GLN A 151 -3.11 20.61 -0.52
N PHE A 152 -3.24 21.90 -0.81
CA PHE A 152 -2.94 22.46 -2.11
C PHE A 152 -1.50 22.96 -2.18
N HIS A 153 -0.89 22.75 -3.34
CA HIS A 153 0.42 23.24 -3.69
C HIS A 153 0.25 24.41 -4.66
N ILE A 154 0.67 25.61 -4.26
CA ILE A 154 0.57 26.83 -5.05
C ILE A 154 1.98 27.26 -5.45
N ASP A 155 2.25 27.33 -6.76
CA ASP A 155 3.51 27.85 -7.28
C ASP A 155 3.52 29.39 -7.14
N LEU A 156 4.56 29.94 -6.51
CA LEU A 156 4.74 31.37 -6.33
C LEU A 156 5.58 31.96 -7.47
N VAL A 157 5.43 33.27 -7.72
CA VAL A 157 6.08 33.99 -8.84
C VAL A 157 7.61 33.93 -8.78
N ASN A 158 8.17 33.78 -7.59
CA ASN A 158 9.62 33.65 -7.35
C ASN A 158 10.15 32.20 -7.50
N GLY A 159 9.30 31.23 -7.89
CA GLY A 159 9.65 29.81 -8.03
C GLY A 159 9.55 28.99 -6.75
N ASP A 160 9.17 29.60 -5.63
CA ASP A 160 8.86 28.88 -4.40
C ASP A 160 7.49 28.20 -4.47
N LYS A 161 7.22 27.29 -3.54
CA LYS A 161 5.93 26.63 -3.39
C LYS A 161 5.33 26.93 -2.02
N LEU A 162 4.06 27.34 -2.05
CA LEU A 162 3.25 27.45 -0.85
C LEU A 162 2.39 26.19 -0.71
N VAL A 163 2.47 25.53 0.43
CA VAL A 163 1.66 24.35 0.75
C VAL A 163 0.70 24.73 1.87
N ILE A 164 -0.61 24.66 1.58
CA ILE A 164 -1.65 25.06 2.53
C ILE A 164 -2.63 23.92 2.71
N THR A 165 -2.96 23.57 3.96
CA THR A 165 -4.07 22.70 4.28
C THR A 165 -5.39 23.41 4.03
N THR A 166 -6.22 22.87 3.15
CA THR A 166 -7.45 23.53 2.68
C THR A 166 -8.65 22.63 2.63
N LEU A 167 -8.46 21.32 2.84
CA LEU A 167 -9.56 20.37 2.78
C LEU A 167 -9.44 19.31 3.87
N GLU A 168 -10.60 18.77 4.23
CA GLU A 168 -10.77 17.57 5.05
C GLU A 168 -11.37 16.46 4.20
N LEU A 169 -10.94 15.24 4.48
CA LEU A 169 -11.48 14.04 3.87
C LEU A 169 -12.47 13.41 4.84
N GLU A 170 -13.63 13.03 4.32
CA GLU A 170 -14.70 12.43 5.10
C GLU A 170 -15.10 11.07 4.53
N LEU A 171 -15.30 10.11 5.41
CA LEU A 171 -15.89 8.82 5.06
C LEU A 171 -17.37 8.80 5.47
N PRO A 172 -18.25 8.14 4.71
CA PRO A 172 -19.69 8.20 4.92
C PRO A 172 -20.13 7.80 6.33
N LYS A 173 -19.51 6.77 6.91
CA LYS A 173 -19.88 6.25 8.23
C LYS A 173 -18.94 6.73 9.34
N GLN A 174 -17.65 6.86 9.03
CA GLN A 174 -16.62 7.19 10.02
C GLN A 174 -16.37 8.70 10.14
N GLY A 175 -16.81 9.51 9.15
CA GLY A 175 -16.53 10.95 9.10
C GLY A 175 -15.06 11.24 8.86
N CYS A 176 -14.55 12.35 9.37
CA CYS A 176 -13.12 12.70 9.30
C CYS A 176 -12.31 11.88 10.30
N TRP A 177 -11.23 11.26 9.84
CA TRP A 177 -10.34 10.41 10.65
C TRP A 177 -9.04 11.10 11.05
N GLU A 178 -8.94 12.44 10.91
CA GLU A 178 -7.74 13.19 11.28
C GLU A 178 -7.35 12.96 12.73
N GLY A 179 -6.07 12.63 12.97
CA GLY A 179 -5.52 12.33 14.29
C GLY A 179 -6.01 11.01 14.93
N VAL A 180 -6.97 10.34 14.30
CA VAL A 180 -7.56 9.09 14.82
C VAL A 180 -7.10 7.86 14.04
N GLY A 181 -7.17 7.90 12.71
CA GLY A 181 -6.91 6.76 11.83
C GLY A 181 -8.07 5.76 11.75
N LEU A 182 -8.00 4.87 10.76
CA LEU A 182 -8.98 3.81 10.58
C LEU A 182 -8.69 2.62 11.49
N THR A 183 -9.74 2.01 12.02
CA THR A 183 -9.63 0.78 12.78
C THR A 183 -9.96 -0.40 11.86
N PRO A 184 -9.02 -1.35 11.64
CA PRO A 184 -9.28 -2.53 10.82
C PRO A 184 -10.39 -3.42 11.42
N ASP A 185 -11.14 -4.11 10.55
CA ASP A 185 -12.16 -5.08 10.98
C ASP A 185 -11.55 -6.26 11.72
N ILE A 186 -10.34 -6.67 11.28
CA ILE A 186 -9.53 -7.69 11.95
C ILE A 186 -8.21 -7.06 12.35
N GLN A 187 -8.07 -6.78 13.64
CA GLN A 187 -6.86 -6.19 14.18
C GLN A 187 -5.79 -7.26 14.37
N LEU A 188 -4.63 -7.01 13.77
CA LEU A 188 -3.43 -7.82 13.93
C LEU A 188 -2.30 -6.90 14.37
N GLU A 189 -1.73 -7.18 15.51
CA GLU A 189 -0.52 -6.49 15.94
C GLU A 189 0.71 -7.16 15.34
N ASN A 190 1.66 -6.35 14.87
CA ASN A 190 2.97 -6.87 14.50
C ASN A 190 3.61 -7.52 15.71
N ARG A 191 3.81 -8.84 15.66
CA ARG A 191 4.50 -9.55 16.71
C ARG A 191 5.95 -9.06 16.77
N LYS A 192 6.28 -8.31 17.83
CA LYS A 192 7.68 -8.02 18.13
C LYS A 192 8.35 -9.34 18.54
N VAL A 193 9.07 -9.94 17.62
CA VAL A 193 9.93 -11.08 17.93
C VAL A 193 11.22 -10.52 18.50
N THR A 194 11.41 -10.67 19.80
CA THR A 194 12.73 -10.38 20.40
C THR A 194 13.63 -11.55 20.05
N VAL A 195 14.48 -11.35 19.07
CA VAL A 195 15.48 -12.35 18.67
C VAL A 195 16.69 -12.23 19.58
N ASN A 196 17.09 -13.34 20.20
CA ASN A 196 18.38 -13.39 20.87
C ASN A 196 19.50 -13.47 19.81
N THR A 197 20.07 -12.31 19.50
CA THR A 197 21.11 -12.22 18.47
C THR A 197 22.47 -12.76 18.90
N LYS A 198 22.63 -13.14 20.17
CA LYS A 198 23.90 -13.65 20.71
C LYS A 198 24.30 -15.02 20.15
N ASP A 199 23.28 -15.80 19.74
CA ASP A 199 23.48 -17.16 19.23
C ASP A 199 23.53 -17.20 17.68
N LEU A 200 23.35 -16.03 17.01
CA LEU A 200 23.44 -15.96 15.56
C LEU A 200 24.88 -15.88 15.07
N LYS A 201 25.15 -16.51 13.93
CA LYS A 201 26.44 -16.31 13.24
C LYS A 201 26.69 -14.83 12.97
N PRO A 202 27.93 -14.30 13.15
CA PRO A 202 28.24 -12.92 12.81
C PRO A 202 27.87 -12.60 11.35
N LEU A 203 27.24 -11.46 11.10
CA LEU A 203 26.96 -10.99 9.76
C LEU A 203 28.23 -10.32 9.19
N ASP A 204 28.77 -10.88 8.11
CA ASP A 204 29.85 -10.24 7.36
C ASP A 204 29.24 -9.17 6.43
N THR A 205 29.45 -7.89 6.76
CA THR A 205 28.99 -6.76 5.96
C THR A 205 30.02 -6.30 4.92
N SER A 206 31.18 -6.92 4.88
CA SER A 206 32.26 -6.60 3.92
C SER A 206 32.14 -7.39 2.61
N THR A 207 31.43 -8.52 2.62
CA THR A 207 31.29 -9.41 1.49
C THR A 207 29.98 -9.15 0.74
N THR A 208 30.06 -8.95 -0.59
CA THR A 208 28.88 -8.88 -1.45
C THR A 208 28.40 -10.29 -1.80
N LEU A 209 27.23 -10.67 -1.34
CA LEU A 209 26.62 -11.96 -1.65
C LEU A 209 25.86 -11.91 -2.99
N ARG A 210 25.99 -12.98 -3.79
CA ARG A 210 25.40 -13.11 -5.11
C ARG A 210 24.63 -14.41 -5.25
N PHE A 211 23.68 -14.42 -6.15
CA PHE A 211 22.97 -15.64 -6.53
C PHE A 211 23.94 -16.75 -6.93
N GLY A 212 23.76 -17.92 -6.34
CA GLY A 212 24.64 -19.08 -6.54
C GLY A 212 25.75 -19.23 -5.49
N ASP A 213 26.01 -18.21 -4.67
CA ASP A 213 27.02 -18.28 -3.61
C ASP A 213 26.64 -19.33 -2.56
N SER A 214 27.68 -19.99 -2.01
CA SER A 214 27.53 -20.90 -0.89
C SER A 214 28.63 -20.60 0.15
N SER A 215 28.22 -20.11 1.34
CA SER A 215 29.14 -19.68 2.37
C SER A 215 28.48 -19.51 3.74
N ASP A 216 29.31 -19.38 4.78
CA ASP A 216 28.83 -19.01 6.11
C ASP A 216 28.19 -17.61 6.15
N ALA A 217 28.64 -16.69 5.29
CA ALA A 217 28.02 -15.38 5.18
C ALA A 217 26.58 -15.45 4.60
N VAL A 218 26.33 -16.33 3.62
CA VAL A 218 24.98 -16.64 3.14
C VAL A 218 24.15 -17.25 4.27
N TYR A 219 24.70 -18.19 5.03
CA TYR A 219 23.99 -18.80 6.16
C TYR A 219 23.61 -17.75 7.21
N ALA A 220 24.55 -16.88 7.60
CA ALA A 220 24.28 -15.81 8.57
C ALA A 220 23.19 -14.84 8.13
N MET A 221 23.08 -14.56 6.84
CA MET A 221 22.01 -13.75 6.26
C MET A 221 20.67 -14.52 6.29
N THR A 222 20.64 -15.75 5.81
CA THR A 222 19.42 -16.56 5.71
C THR A 222 18.87 -16.95 7.08
N GLU A 223 19.73 -17.13 8.08
CA GLU A 223 19.35 -17.32 9.48
C GLU A 223 18.47 -16.14 9.98
N ARG A 224 18.85 -14.89 9.62
CA ARG A 224 18.07 -13.69 9.96
C ARG A 224 16.76 -13.60 9.18
N LEU A 225 16.80 -13.92 7.88
CA LEU A 225 15.58 -13.95 7.05
C LEU A 225 14.58 -15.01 7.55
N SER A 226 15.07 -16.16 8.02
CA SER A 226 14.24 -17.20 8.63
C SER A 226 13.60 -16.73 9.94
N LEU A 227 14.35 -16.02 10.79
CA LEU A 227 13.82 -15.46 12.03
C LEU A 227 12.75 -14.36 11.77
N LEU A 228 12.85 -13.67 10.64
CA LEU A 228 11.86 -12.70 10.20
C LEU A 228 10.65 -13.36 9.53
N GLY A 229 10.67 -14.68 9.36
CA GLY A 229 9.59 -15.43 8.68
C GLY A 229 9.60 -15.29 7.16
N LEU A 230 10.66 -14.75 6.58
CA LEU A 230 10.83 -14.59 5.14
C LEU A 230 11.38 -15.86 4.45
N LEU A 231 11.97 -16.76 5.22
CA LEU A 231 12.39 -18.11 4.83
C LEU A 231 11.86 -19.14 5.83
N THR A 232 11.59 -20.33 5.36
CA THR A 232 11.16 -21.45 6.23
C THR A 232 12.31 -21.95 7.12
N GLU A 233 13.53 -21.95 6.57
CA GLU A 233 14.74 -22.38 7.27
C GLU A 233 15.98 -21.64 6.76
N ALA A 234 17.02 -21.58 7.59
CA ALA A 234 18.31 -21.03 7.21
C ALA A 234 19.06 -21.99 6.28
N THR A 235 19.71 -21.45 5.25
CA THR A 235 20.50 -22.20 4.28
C THR A 235 21.84 -21.53 4.00
N GLY A 236 22.88 -22.30 3.75
CA GLY A 236 24.18 -21.76 3.33
C GLY A 236 24.28 -21.44 1.84
N ARG A 237 23.20 -21.57 1.06
CA ARG A 237 23.19 -21.36 -0.39
C ARG A 237 22.24 -20.23 -0.77
N TYR A 238 22.72 -19.29 -1.60
CA TYR A 238 21.92 -18.20 -2.16
C TYR A 238 21.20 -18.68 -3.44
N ASP A 239 20.05 -19.27 -3.29
CA ASP A 239 19.19 -19.77 -4.37
C ASP A 239 17.99 -18.82 -4.64
N GLY A 240 17.03 -19.27 -5.46
CA GLY A 240 15.84 -18.50 -5.82
C GLY A 240 14.98 -18.14 -4.61
N ASN A 241 14.78 -19.05 -3.67
CA ASN A 241 13.99 -18.77 -2.45
C ASN A 241 14.65 -17.69 -1.59
N VAL A 242 15.98 -17.72 -1.49
CA VAL A 242 16.74 -16.71 -0.77
C VAL A 242 16.68 -15.36 -1.50
N ALA A 243 16.76 -15.35 -2.84
CA ALA A 243 16.61 -14.12 -3.63
C ALA A 243 15.23 -13.48 -3.42
N ASP A 244 14.16 -14.29 -3.44
CA ASP A 244 12.78 -13.83 -3.18
C ASP A 244 12.62 -13.30 -1.75
N ALA A 245 13.24 -13.96 -0.77
CA ALA A 245 13.23 -13.51 0.62
C ALA A 245 13.98 -12.18 0.81
N VAL A 246 15.12 -12.00 0.15
CA VAL A 246 15.87 -10.72 0.15
C VAL A 246 15.09 -9.61 -0.53
N ALA A 247 14.40 -9.91 -1.63
CA ALA A 247 13.55 -8.93 -2.31
C ALA A 247 12.31 -8.53 -1.49
N SER A 248 11.89 -9.39 -0.57
CA SER A 248 10.73 -9.18 0.32
C SER A 248 11.10 -8.46 1.62
N PHE A 249 12.39 -8.42 1.98
CA PHE A 249 12.95 -7.71 3.13
C PHE A 249 13.07 -6.21 2.87
#